data_415e0b59c4670eaa021966dd485f86a2
#
_entry.id   415e0b59c4670eaa021966dd485f86a2
#
_cell.length_a   1.000
_cell.length_b   1.000
_cell.length_c   1.000
_cell.angle_alpha   90.00
_cell.angle_beta   90.00
_cell.angle_gamma   90.00
#
_symmetry.space_group_name_H-M   'P 1'
#
loop_
_entity.id
_entity.type
_entity.pdbx_description
1 polymer ?
#
loop_
_entity_poly.entity_id
_entity_poly.type
_entity_poly.pdbx_seq_one_letter_code
_entity_poly.pdbx_strand_id
1 'polypeptide(L)'
;MPNTSAQALKQKNRENVPHHSIACVYARAQDAQNDAFFSTLTRSIEQEALKEGYIVKYSFSTFDIHNPATQNQIINNEVDGAAILGRCDKETLKFMKKHFHKIIYVGLNPLDAEYDQVICDGNAVASDAVSHLIAQGHTQIGYIGETKNEIRYEAYCNTLKKNHINFNKNIVTNVSGSSEAGYQGAKRILERSSDVTAFFCMNDITAIGAIRAIHECGYRIPDDISVISMDDIEIAQYVSPMLTTMHIPIEEMGKMTAKILIDRIRNGHTLPLKMSLPYYMAKRESCR
;
A
#
# COMPACT_ATOMS: atom_id res chain seq x y z
N MET A 1 -47.12 -10.62 -31.65
CA MET A 1 -46.56 -11.38 -30.55
C MET A 1 -45.04 -11.33 -30.67
N PRO A 2 -44.30 -10.88 -29.69
CA PRO A 2 -42.85 -10.81 -29.80
C PRO A 2 -42.26 -12.22 -29.75
N ASN A 3 -41.31 -12.45 -30.63
CA ASN A 3 -40.66 -13.73 -30.92
C ASN A 3 -39.86 -14.25 -29.71
N THR A 4 -40.48 -15.10 -28.90
CA THR A 4 -39.90 -15.75 -27.69
C THR A 4 -38.62 -16.54 -27.98
N SER A 5 -38.45 -17.04 -29.21
CA SER A 5 -37.27 -17.76 -29.65
C SER A 5 -36.02 -16.87 -29.77
N ALA A 6 -36.18 -15.62 -30.24
CA ALA A 6 -35.07 -14.66 -30.36
C ALA A 6 -34.63 -14.11 -28.99
N GLN A 7 -35.55 -13.99 -28.03
CA GLN A 7 -35.23 -13.62 -26.65
C GLN A 7 -34.54 -14.76 -25.90
N ALA A 8 -35.00 -16.00 -26.11
CA ALA A 8 -34.36 -17.18 -25.53
C ALA A 8 -32.94 -17.42 -26.09
N LEU A 9 -32.71 -17.17 -27.39
CA LEU A 9 -31.39 -17.21 -28.02
C LEU A 9 -30.46 -16.08 -27.52
N LYS A 10 -30.99 -14.86 -27.32
CA LYS A 10 -30.26 -13.75 -26.72
C LYS A 10 -29.91 -14.01 -25.24
N GLN A 11 -30.79 -14.67 -24.51
CA GLN A 11 -30.54 -15.05 -23.11
C GLN A 11 -29.52 -16.18 -23.04
N LYS A 12 -29.60 -17.21 -23.87
CA LYS A 12 -28.64 -18.32 -23.94
C LYS A 12 -27.26 -17.86 -24.43
N ASN A 13 -27.17 -16.87 -25.32
CA ASN A 13 -25.87 -16.26 -25.71
C ASN A 13 -25.31 -15.31 -24.66
N ARG A 14 -26.11 -14.79 -23.71
CA ARG A 14 -25.62 -14.04 -22.54
C ARG A 14 -25.10 -14.95 -21.44
N GLU A 15 -25.56 -16.18 -21.33
CA GLU A 15 -25.17 -17.15 -20.30
C GLU A 15 -23.86 -17.89 -20.62
N ASN A 16 -23.30 -17.77 -21.84
CA ASN A 16 -22.12 -18.53 -22.29
C ASN A 16 -20.93 -17.68 -22.77
N VAL A 17 -20.82 -16.42 -22.33
CA VAL A 17 -19.54 -15.71 -22.44
C VAL A 17 -18.74 -16.13 -21.22
N PRO A 18 -17.62 -16.85 -21.35
CA PRO A 18 -16.74 -17.13 -20.22
C PRO A 18 -16.28 -15.76 -19.69
N HIS A 19 -16.80 -15.38 -18.53
CA HIS A 19 -16.35 -14.18 -17.86
C HIS A 19 -14.96 -14.47 -17.30
N HIS A 20 -13.92 -14.01 -17.99
CA HIS A 20 -12.59 -14.01 -17.46
C HIS A 20 -12.55 -13.17 -16.18
N SER A 21 -12.01 -13.75 -15.10
CA SER A 21 -12.09 -13.12 -13.80
C SER A 21 -10.83 -13.30 -12.98
N ILE A 22 -10.53 -12.28 -12.21
CA ILE A 22 -9.41 -12.27 -11.25
C ILE A 22 -9.91 -11.91 -9.85
N ALA A 23 -9.09 -12.16 -8.83
CA ALA A 23 -9.34 -11.75 -7.45
C ALA A 23 -8.27 -10.79 -6.95
N CYS A 24 -8.64 -9.90 -6.02
CA CYS A 24 -7.72 -9.07 -5.27
C CYS A 24 -7.70 -9.49 -3.81
N VAL A 25 -6.49 -9.74 -3.27
CA VAL A 25 -6.30 -10.21 -1.90
C VAL A 25 -5.47 -9.22 -1.13
N TYR A 26 -6.08 -8.53 -0.16
CA TYR A 26 -5.42 -7.55 0.67
C TYR A 26 -4.63 -8.23 1.78
N ALA A 27 -3.31 -8.21 1.66
CA ALA A 27 -2.43 -8.82 2.65
C ALA A 27 -2.25 -7.89 3.85
N ARG A 28 -2.68 -8.34 5.04
CA ARG A 28 -2.55 -7.64 6.33
C ARG A 28 -3.18 -6.23 6.39
N ALA A 29 -4.19 -5.97 5.60
CA ALA A 29 -4.97 -4.74 5.65
C ALA A 29 -6.40 -5.04 6.13
N GLN A 30 -6.74 -4.61 7.35
CA GLN A 30 -8.06 -4.83 7.96
C GLN A 30 -9.14 -3.98 7.29
N ASP A 31 -8.82 -2.72 7.00
CA ASP A 31 -9.71 -1.73 6.40
C ASP A 31 -9.21 -1.27 5.01
N ALA A 32 -8.69 -2.21 4.22
CA ALA A 32 -8.09 -1.88 2.92
C ALA A 32 -9.00 -1.09 1.97
N GLN A 33 -10.31 -1.29 2.07
CA GLN A 33 -11.29 -0.57 1.23
C GLN A 33 -11.37 0.93 1.58
N ASN A 34 -11.05 1.29 2.83
CA ASN A 34 -11.03 2.67 3.32
C ASN A 34 -9.64 3.32 3.24
N ASP A 35 -8.62 2.53 2.89
CA ASP A 35 -7.26 3.01 2.70
C ASP A 35 -7.07 3.54 1.27
N ALA A 36 -6.67 4.81 1.15
CA ALA A 36 -6.51 5.50 -0.14
C ALA A 36 -5.49 4.81 -1.05
N PHE A 37 -4.42 4.24 -0.51
CA PHE A 37 -3.42 3.48 -1.26
C PHE A 37 -4.06 2.23 -1.90
N PHE A 38 -4.71 1.39 -1.09
CA PHE A 38 -5.30 0.14 -1.58
C PHE A 38 -6.50 0.38 -2.48
N SER A 39 -7.34 1.38 -2.20
CA SER A 39 -8.49 1.71 -3.05
C SER A 39 -8.06 2.20 -4.43
N THR A 40 -7.03 3.06 -4.51
CA THR A 40 -6.45 3.51 -5.77
C THR A 40 -5.81 2.36 -6.55
N LEU A 41 -5.03 1.53 -5.87
CA LEU A 41 -4.37 0.36 -6.46
C LEU A 41 -5.39 -0.62 -7.07
N THR A 42 -6.43 -0.97 -6.30
CA THR A 42 -7.48 -1.90 -6.76
C THR A 42 -8.27 -1.32 -7.92
N ARG A 43 -8.66 -0.05 -7.83
CA ARG A 43 -9.35 0.64 -8.93
C ARG A 43 -8.54 0.62 -10.22
N SER A 44 -7.22 0.82 -10.13
CA SER A 44 -6.34 0.77 -11.30
C SER A 44 -6.23 -0.64 -11.88
N ILE A 45 -6.19 -1.68 -11.03
CA ILE A 45 -6.26 -3.09 -11.45
C ILE A 45 -7.58 -3.36 -12.17
N GLU A 46 -8.71 -2.96 -11.58
CA GLU A 46 -10.06 -3.17 -12.14
C GLU A 46 -10.21 -2.51 -13.51
N GLN A 47 -9.80 -1.24 -13.63
CA GLN A 47 -9.89 -0.49 -14.88
C GLN A 47 -9.05 -1.11 -15.99
N GLU A 48 -7.84 -1.56 -15.69
CA GLU A 48 -6.97 -2.18 -16.70
C GLU A 48 -7.44 -3.60 -17.04
N ALA A 49 -7.87 -4.39 -16.05
CA ALA A 49 -8.44 -5.71 -16.28
C ALA A 49 -9.68 -5.63 -17.18
N LEU A 50 -10.56 -4.65 -16.97
CA LEU A 50 -11.76 -4.46 -17.78
C LEU A 50 -11.44 -4.17 -19.27
N LYS A 51 -10.38 -3.40 -19.55
CA LYS A 51 -9.92 -3.17 -20.94
C LYS A 51 -9.48 -4.46 -21.63
N GLU A 52 -8.96 -5.40 -20.87
CA GLU A 52 -8.51 -6.70 -21.32
C GLU A 52 -9.62 -7.77 -21.33
N GLY A 53 -10.87 -7.40 -21.01
CA GLY A 53 -12.02 -8.31 -20.96
C GLY A 53 -12.10 -9.16 -19.69
N TYR A 54 -11.40 -8.77 -18.62
CA TYR A 54 -11.43 -9.40 -17.30
C TYR A 54 -12.20 -8.54 -16.30
N ILE A 55 -12.81 -9.18 -15.30
CA ILE A 55 -13.43 -8.49 -14.17
C ILE A 55 -12.74 -8.89 -12.87
N VAL A 56 -12.67 -8.00 -11.89
CA VAL A 56 -12.39 -8.37 -10.51
C VAL A 56 -13.67 -8.94 -9.89
N LYS A 57 -13.73 -10.26 -9.76
CA LYS A 57 -14.92 -10.99 -9.34
C LYS A 57 -15.20 -10.82 -7.85
N TYR A 58 -14.14 -10.79 -7.04
CA TYR A 58 -14.20 -10.54 -5.59
C TYR A 58 -12.87 -10.05 -5.06
N SER A 59 -12.93 -9.43 -3.88
CA SER A 59 -11.77 -9.10 -3.07
C SER A 59 -12.01 -9.47 -1.61
N PHE A 60 -10.94 -9.81 -0.88
CA PHE A 60 -11.00 -10.10 0.54
C PHE A 60 -9.67 -9.76 1.24
N SER A 61 -9.74 -9.59 2.57
CA SER A 61 -8.55 -9.43 3.41
C SER A 61 -8.02 -10.78 3.89
N THR A 62 -6.71 -10.89 4.04
CA THR A 62 -6.10 -12.09 4.63
C THR A 62 -6.49 -12.31 6.10
N PHE A 63 -7.05 -11.32 6.78
CA PHE A 63 -7.68 -11.52 8.09
C PHE A 63 -8.91 -12.44 8.03
N ASP A 64 -9.53 -12.54 6.87
CA ASP A 64 -10.73 -13.36 6.66
C ASP A 64 -10.44 -14.78 6.15
N ILE A 65 -9.16 -15.14 5.92
CA ILE A 65 -8.80 -16.45 5.33
C ILE A 65 -9.19 -17.65 6.21
N HIS A 66 -9.37 -17.44 7.50
CA HIS A 66 -9.84 -18.48 8.44
C HIS A 66 -11.36 -18.51 8.59
N ASN A 67 -12.07 -17.53 8.00
CA ASN A 67 -13.53 -17.52 8.03
C ASN A 67 -14.08 -18.57 7.06
N PRO A 68 -14.89 -19.57 7.53
CA PRO A 68 -15.44 -20.60 6.67
C PRO A 68 -16.28 -20.05 5.50
N ALA A 69 -16.99 -18.94 5.71
CA ALA A 69 -17.79 -18.30 4.65
C ALA A 69 -16.87 -17.76 3.52
N THR A 70 -15.76 -17.09 3.87
CA THR A 70 -14.76 -16.63 2.92
C THR A 70 -14.13 -17.78 2.16
N GLN A 71 -13.73 -18.86 2.86
CA GLN A 71 -13.16 -20.05 2.21
C GLN A 71 -14.16 -20.69 1.23
N ASN A 72 -15.43 -20.83 1.62
CA ASN A 72 -16.46 -21.36 0.73
C ASN A 72 -16.70 -20.48 -0.49
N GLN A 73 -16.66 -19.16 -0.33
CA GLN A 73 -16.77 -18.24 -1.46
C GLN A 73 -15.59 -18.39 -2.45
N ILE A 74 -14.38 -18.53 -1.96
CA ILE A 74 -13.19 -18.74 -2.79
C ILE A 74 -13.28 -20.08 -3.54
N ILE A 75 -13.65 -21.17 -2.83
CA ILE A 75 -13.75 -22.51 -3.42
C ILE A 75 -14.87 -22.59 -4.47
N ASN A 76 -16.00 -21.94 -4.21
CA ASN A 76 -17.17 -22.00 -5.11
C ASN A 76 -17.15 -20.96 -6.24
N ASN A 77 -16.20 -20.02 -6.19
CA ASN A 77 -16.09 -18.94 -7.17
C ASN A 77 -14.67 -18.92 -7.78
N GLU A 78 -14.34 -19.94 -8.55
CA GLU A 78 -13.06 -20.01 -9.25
C GLU A 78 -12.80 -18.74 -10.07
N VAL A 79 -11.53 -18.32 -10.09
CA VAL A 79 -11.00 -17.21 -10.89
C VAL A 79 -9.75 -17.68 -11.63
N ASP A 80 -9.45 -17.02 -12.74
CA ASP A 80 -8.30 -17.37 -13.58
C ASP A 80 -6.96 -17.01 -12.90
N GLY A 81 -6.97 -16.04 -11.99
CA GLY A 81 -5.78 -15.62 -11.25
C GLY A 81 -6.09 -14.65 -10.11
N ALA A 82 -5.08 -14.38 -9.29
CA ALA A 82 -5.21 -13.49 -8.13
C ALA A 82 -4.02 -12.56 -7.96
N ALA A 83 -4.30 -11.31 -7.57
CA ALA A 83 -3.31 -10.33 -7.16
C ALA A 83 -3.25 -10.24 -5.62
N ILE A 84 -2.04 -10.36 -5.05
CA ILE A 84 -1.78 -10.12 -3.63
C ILE A 84 -1.33 -8.66 -3.48
N LEU A 85 -2.08 -7.88 -2.70
CA LEU A 85 -1.86 -6.46 -2.51
C LEU A 85 -1.29 -6.18 -1.11
N GLY A 86 -0.12 -5.57 -1.06
CA GLY A 86 0.51 -5.17 0.20
C GLY A 86 1.40 -6.23 0.84
N ARG A 87 1.72 -6.06 2.12
CA ARG A 87 2.72 -6.85 2.83
C ARG A 87 2.25 -8.29 3.09
N CYS A 88 2.90 -9.25 2.45
CA CYS A 88 2.54 -10.67 2.50
C CYS A 88 3.42 -11.43 3.51
N ASP A 89 2.80 -12.29 4.31
CA ASP A 89 3.49 -13.23 5.20
C ASP A 89 3.45 -14.67 4.66
N LYS A 90 4.16 -15.57 5.34
CA LYS A 90 4.27 -16.98 4.94
C LYS A 90 2.92 -17.71 4.94
N GLU A 91 2.02 -17.34 5.83
CA GLU A 91 0.69 -17.94 5.93
C GLU A 91 -0.17 -17.55 4.74
N THR A 92 -0.21 -16.26 4.42
CA THR A 92 -0.85 -15.74 3.22
C THR A 92 -0.31 -16.40 1.96
N LEU A 93 1.02 -16.50 1.81
CA LEU A 93 1.62 -17.18 0.65
C LEU A 93 1.20 -18.63 0.53
N LYS A 94 1.17 -19.36 1.65
CA LYS A 94 0.71 -20.76 1.69
C LYS A 94 -0.76 -20.89 1.28
N PHE A 95 -1.60 -19.99 1.78
CA PHE A 95 -3.02 -19.94 1.43
C PHE A 95 -3.20 -19.65 -0.07
N MET A 96 -2.53 -18.63 -0.60
CA MET A 96 -2.61 -18.25 -2.01
C MET A 96 -2.17 -19.38 -2.92
N LYS A 97 -1.04 -20.03 -2.63
CA LYS A 97 -0.53 -21.18 -3.41
C LYS A 97 -1.48 -22.37 -3.41
N LYS A 98 -2.26 -22.55 -2.34
CA LYS A 98 -3.25 -23.64 -2.23
C LYS A 98 -4.49 -23.41 -3.09
N HIS A 99 -4.93 -22.14 -3.24
CA HIS A 99 -6.23 -21.81 -3.81
C HIS A 99 -6.17 -21.12 -5.17
N PHE A 100 -5.00 -20.62 -5.59
CA PHE A 100 -4.86 -19.89 -6.86
C PHE A 100 -3.68 -20.43 -7.68
N HIS A 101 -3.89 -20.61 -8.98
CA HIS A 101 -2.88 -21.15 -9.87
C HIS A 101 -1.98 -20.07 -10.49
N LYS A 102 -2.54 -18.90 -10.79
CA LYS A 102 -1.83 -17.75 -11.34
C LYS A 102 -1.87 -16.62 -10.33
N ILE A 103 -0.69 -16.21 -9.86
CA ILE A 103 -0.56 -15.26 -8.77
C ILE A 103 0.43 -14.17 -9.19
N ILE A 104 0.07 -12.92 -8.89
CA ILE A 104 0.97 -11.78 -8.92
C ILE A 104 0.98 -11.10 -7.56
N TYR A 105 2.13 -10.60 -7.16
CA TYR A 105 2.29 -9.79 -5.96
C TYR A 105 2.53 -8.33 -6.34
N VAL A 106 1.92 -7.40 -5.60
CA VAL A 106 2.17 -5.97 -5.70
C VAL A 106 2.35 -5.35 -4.32
N GLY A 107 3.43 -4.60 -4.13
CA GLY A 107 3.73 -3.98 -2.84
C GLY A 107 5.07 -3.24 -2.78
N LEU A 108 5.49 -2.91 -1.56
CA LEU A 108 6.71 -2.16 -1.30
C LEU A 108 7.94 -3.05 -1.01
N ASN A 109 7.73 -4.34 -0.74
CA ASN A 109 8.81 -5.27 -0.39
C ASN A 109 8.90 -6.35 -1.46
N PRO A 110 10.09 -6.67 -1.99
CA PRO A 110 10.23 -7.85 -2.81
C PRO A 110 9.93 -9.11 -1.99
N LEU A 111 9.23 -10.07 -2.60
CA LEU A 111 9.03 -11.38 -2.00
C LEU A 111 10.10 -12.35 -2.49
N ASP A 112 10.58 -13.20 -1.59
CA ASP A 112 11.36 -14.39 -1.94
C ASP A 112 10.38 -15.53 -2.33
N ALA A 113 9.79 -15.38 -3.52
CA ALA A 113 8.82 -16.31 -4.08
C ALA A 113 8.87 -16.28 -5.60
N GLU A 114 8.51 -17.43 -6.23
CA GLU A 114 8.45 -17.62 -7.67
C GLU A 114 7.12 -17.09 -8.26
N TYR A 115 6.74 -15.87 -7.89
CA TYR A 115 5.58 -15.16 -8.43
C TYR A 115 6.02 -13.97 -9.26
N ASP A 116 5.14 -13.55 -10.16
CA ASP A 116 5.26 -12.23 -10.77
C ASP A 116 5.13 -11.15 -9.70
N GLN A 117 5.92 -10.10 -9.80
CA GLN A 117 5.96 -9.03 -8.80
C GLN A 117 6.00 -7.66 -9.46
N VAL A 118 5.16 -6.76 -8.99
CA VAL A 118 5.25 -5.32 -9.26
C VAL A 118 5.55 -4.63 -7.94
N ILE A 119 6.70 -4.01 -7.84
CA ILE A 119 7.16 -3.38 -6.58
C ILE A 119 7.58 -1.93 -6.80
N CYS A 120 7.43 -1.13 -5.76
CA CYS A 120 8.18 0.09 -5.54
C CYS A 120 9.06 -0.15 -4.31
N ASP A 121 10.37 0.11 -4.38
CA ASP A 121 11.32 -0.26 -3.31
C ASP A 121 11.08 0.58 -2.05
N GLY A 122 10.28 0.05 -1.13
CA GLY A 122 9.92 0.73 0.13
C GLY A 122 11.12 1.01 1.04
N ASN A 123 12.20 0.22 0.95
CA ASN A 123 13.43 0.51 1.70
C ASN A 123 14.12 1.75 1.14
N ALA A 124 14.31 1.81 -0.17
CA ALA A 124 14.94 2.96 -0.82
C ALA A 124 14.11 4.23 -0.60
N VAL A 125 12.79 4.16 -0.81
CA VAL A 125 11.85 5.27 -0.59
C VAL A 125 11.95 5.83 0.83
N ALA A 126 11.86 4.97 1.85
CA ALA A 126 11.93 5.40 3.25
C ALA A 126 13.34 5.92 3.62
N SER A 127 14.39 5.30 3.08
CA SER A 127 15.77 5.78 3.29
C SER A 127 15.97 7.18 2.74
N ASP A 128 15.43 7.47 1.55
CA ASP A 128 15.53 8.80 0.93
C ASP A 128 14.71 9.84 1.70
N ALA A 129 13.52 9.48 2.18
CA ALA A 129 12.71 10.35 3.04
C ALA A 129 13.45 10.76 4.31
N VAL A 130 14.04 9.79 5.02
CA VAL A 130 14.81 10.05 6.25
C VAL A 130 16.11 10.81 5.94
N SER A 131 16.79 10.47 4.84
CA SER A 131 18.00 11.17 4.40
C SER A 131 17.73 12.63 4.07
N HIS A 132 16.55 12.94 3.51
CA HIS A 132 16.13 14.32 3.27
C HIS A 132 16.03 15.13 4.56
N LEU A 133 15.42 14.58 5.61
CA LEU A 133 15.37 15.23 6.93
C LEU A 133 16.77 15.44 7.51
N ILE A 134 17.64 14.43 7.40
CA ILE A 134 19.03 14.52 7.86
C ILE A 134 19.79 15.63 7.11
N ALA A 135 19.63 15.71 5.79
CA ALA A 135 20.27 16.74 4.98
C ALA A 135 19.81 18.17 5.33
N GLN A 136 18.63 18.30 5.95
CA GLN A 136 18.11 19.57 6.50
C GLN A 136 18.62 19.85 7.94
N GLY A 137 19.47 18.99 8.49
CA GLY A 137 20.09 19.16 9.81
C GLY A 137 19.32 18.52 10.96
N HIS A 138 18.24 17.77 10.69
CA HIS A 138 17.51 17.07 11.74
C HIS A 138 18.29 15.86 12.26
N THR A 139 18.45 15.78 13.58
CA THR A 139 19.08 14.65 14.30
C THR A 139 18.13 13.98 15.28
N GLN A 140 17.02 14.64 15.67
CA GLN A 140 15.96 14.11 16.52
C GLN A 140 14.72 13.87 15.65
N ILE A 141 14.79 12.78 14.87
CA ILE A 141 13.77 12.40 13.90
C ILE A 141 12.89 11.32 14.53
N GLY A 142 11.63 11.63 14.81
CA GLY A 142 10.66 10.66 15.30
C GLY A 142 10.09 9.77 14.19
N TYR A 143 9.67 8.55 14.55
CA TYR A 143 8.97 7.63 13.66
C TYR A 143 7.56 7.33 14.17
N ILE A 144 6.57 7.43 13.28
CA ILE A 144 5.17 7.14 13.56
C ILE A 144 4.67 6.11 12.55
N GLY A 145 4.44 4.87 13.02
CA GLY A 145 4.01 3.78 12.15
C GLY A 145 4.24 2.41 12.77
N GLU A 146 3.95 1.36 12.03
CA GLU A 146 4.24 -0.01 12.44
C GLU A 146 5.74 -0.25 12.54
N THR A 147 6.16 -1.06 13.53
CA THR A 147 7.58 -1.35 13.78
C THR A 147 7.94 -2.83 13.61
N LYS A 148 6.93 -3.71 13.50
CA LYS A 148 7.18 -5.15 13.39
C LYS A 148 7.10 -5.62 11.95
N ASN A 149 8.19 -6.20 11.44
CA ASN A 149 8.30 -6.67 10.05
C ASN A 149 7.91 -5.58 9.04
N GLU A 150 8.39 -4.35 9.26
CA GLU A 150 8.02 -3.17 8.50
C GLU A 150 9.27 -2.54 7.87
N ILE A 151 9.35 -2.61 6.55
CA ILE A 151 10.54 -2.19 5.79
C ILE A 151 10.84 -0.70 5.97
N ARG A 152 9.81 0.15 6.10
CA ARG A 152 9.97 1.59 6.31
C ARG A 152 10.63 1.89 7.66
N TYR A 153 10.25 1.14 8.70
CA TYR A 153 10.88 1.24 10.02
C TYR A 153 12.32 0.73 10.01
N GLU A 154 12.57 -0.39 9.33
CA GLU A 154 13.93 -0.93 9.16
C GLU A 154 14.82 0.06 8.41
N ALA A 155 14.30 0.66 7.33
CA ALA A 155 14.99 1.68 6.55
C ALA A 155 15.30 2.94 7.40
N TYR A 156 14.31 3.42 8.18
CA TYR A 156 14.51 4.53 9.13
C TYR A 156 15.65 4.23 10.10
N CYS A 157 15.63 3.09 10.79
CA CYS A 157 16.70 2.72 11.74
C CYS A 157 18.06 2.61 11.06
N ASN A 158 18.13 1.98 9.88
CA ASN A 158 19.36 1.80 9.13
C ASN A 158 19.92 3.13 8.62
N THR A 159 19.06 4.06 8.18
CA THR A 159 19.46 5.38 7.70
C THR A 159 20.02 6.24 8.83
N LEU A 160 19.39 6.25 10.02
CA LEU A 160 19.96 6.92 11.20
C LEU A 160 21.34 6.36 11.55
N LYS A 161 21.46 5.03 11.61
CA LYS A 161 22.74 4.36 11.92
C LYS A 161 23.82 4.70 10.90
N LYS A 162 23.51 4.69 9.61
CA LYS A 162 24.45 5.02 8.51
C LYS A 162 24.97 6.46 8.62
N ASN A 163 24.14 7.36 9.14
CA ASN A 163 24.48 8.77 9.33
C ASN A 163 24.98 9.09 10.76
N HIS A 164 25.34 8.08 11.56
CA HIS A 164 25.84 8.22 12.93
C HIS A 164 24.90 8.97 13.88
N ILE A 165 23.57 8.91 13.62
CA ILE A 165 22.54 9.47 14.49
C ILE A 165 22.11 8.40 15.50
N ASN A 166 22.11 8.72 16.78
CA ASN A 166 21.71 7.81 17.83
C ASN A 166 20.20 7.53 17.75
N PHE A 167 19.86 6.24 17.73
CA PHE A 167 18.45 5.83 17.81
C PHE A 167 17.86 6.15 19.19
N ASN A 168 16.72 6.83 19.19
CA ASN A 168 15.99 7.19 20.40
C ASN A 168 14.58 6.56 20.40
N LYS A 169 14.40 5.53 21.23
CA LYS A 169 13.10 4.81 21.34
C LYS A 169 11.94 5.68 21.86
N ASN A 170 12.24 6.77 22.56
CA ASN A 170 11.20 7.65 23.14
C ASN A 170 10.46 8.45 22.05
N ILE A 171 11.08 8.64 20.90
CA ILE A 171 10.49 9.34 19.75
C ILE A 171 10.01 8.36 18.65
N VAL A 172 9.76 7.10 19.02
CA VAL A 172 9.18 6.08 18.14
C VAL A 172 7.84 5.62 18.71
N THR A 173 6.80 5.60 17.88
CA THR A 173 5.52 4.98 18.23
C THR A 173 5.12 3.91 17.24
N ASN A 174 4.78 2.73 17.79
CA ASN A 174 4.20 1.63 17.03
C ASN A 174 2.69 1.81 16.94
N VAL A 175 2.20 2.18 15.78
CA VAL A 175 0.78 2.46 15.51
C VAL A 175 0.37 1.92 14.14
N SER A 176 -0.92 1.68 13.94
CA SER A 176 -1.48 1.33 12.63
C SER A 176 -1.44 2.52 11.66
N GLY A 177 -1.66 2.25 10.37
CA GLY A 177 -1.61 3.25 9.29
C GLY A 177 -2.85 4.16 9.19
N SER A 178 -3.55 4.50 10.29
CA SER A 178 -4.71 5.37 10.28
C SER A 178 -4.39 6.80 10.78
N SER A 179 -5.23 7.77 10.42
CA SER A 179 -5.06 9.16 10.88
C SER A 179 -5.21 9.30 12.39
N GLU A 180 -6.15 8.60 13.00
CA GLU A 180 -6.31 8.60 14.47
C GLU A 180 -5.08 8.01 15.16
N ALA A 181 -4.53 6.92 14.62
CA ALA A 181 -3.33 6.31 15.16
C ALA A 181 -2.10 7.22 15.00
N GLY A 182 -2.00 7.94 13.88
CA GLY A 182 -0.99 8.97 13.65
C GLY A 182 -1.08 10.13 14.65
N TYR A 183 -2.30 10.64 14.87
CA TYR A 183 -2.57 11.67 15.88
C TYR A 183 -2.12 11.24 17.28
N GLN A 184 -2.58 10.08 17.74
CA GLN A 184 -2.21 9.53 19.04
C GLN A 184 -0.73 9.22 19.17
N GLY A 185 -0.11 8.79 18.05
CA GLY A 185 1.33 8.51 17.97
C GLY A 185 2.17 9.76 18.16
N ALA A 186 1.86 10.83 17.42
CA ALA A 186 2.54 12.11 17.52
C ALA A 186 2.38 12.74 18.92
N LYS A 187 1.14 12.76 19.43
CA LYS A 187 0.84 13.31 20.77
C LYS A 187 1.67 12.63 21.86
N ARG A 188 1.73 11.28 21.85
CA ARG A 188 2.54 10.52 22.80
C ARG A 188 4.03 10.82 22.71
N ILE A 189 4.57 11.10 21.52
CA ILE A 189 5.97 11.49 21.37
C ILE A 189 6.20 12.88 21.94
N LEU A 190 5.36 13.85 21.59
CA LEU A 190 5.47 15.24 22.04
C LEU A 190 5.32 15.39 23.56
N GLU A 191 4.52 14.54 24.21
CA GLU A 191 4.37 14.48 25.67
C GLU A 191 5.64 13.91 26.36
N ARG A 192 6.43 13.06 25.68
CA ARG A 192 7.62 12.38 26.24
C ARG A 192 8.92 13.10 25.95
N SER A 193 8.99 13.84 24.86
CA SER A 193 10.22 14.44 24.36
C SER A 193 9.91 15.75 23.66
N SER A 194 10.44 16.84 24.19
CA SER A 194 10.38 18.18 23.58
C SER A 194 11.43 18.39 22.48
N ASP A 195 12.37 17.44 22.31
CA ASP A 195 13.56 17.62 21.48
C ASP A 195 13.36 17.13 20.04
N VAL A 196 12.20 16.53 19.73
CA VAL A 196 11.89 16.06 18.36
C VAL A 196 11.73 17.26 17.44
N THR A 197 12.43 17.23 16.31
CA THR A 197 12.43 18.33 15.33
C THR A 197 11.87 17.92 13.97
N ALA A 198 11.67 16.60 13.75
CA ALA A 198 11.05 16.08 12.53
C ALA A 198 10.34 14.77 12.80
N PHE A 199 9.33 14.47 11.99
CA PHE A 199 8.68 13.16 11.94
C PHE A 199 8.77 12.54 10.56
N PHE A 200 9.15 11.27 10.51
CA PHE A 200 8.89 10.38 9.40
C PHE A 200 7.68 9.51 9.74
N CYS A 201 6.59 9.72 9.02
CA CYS A 201 5.35 8.95 9.15
C CYS A 201 5.29 7.84 8.10
N MET A 202 4.83 6.65 8.48
CA MET A 202 4.84 5.48 7.60
C MET A 202 4.03 5.65 6.31
N ASN A 203 3.00 6.51 6.31
CA ASN A 203 2.17 6.88 5.16
C ASN A 203 1.52 8.24 5.38
N ASP A 204 0.92 8.80 4.32
CA ASP A 204 0.31 10.13 4.35
C ASP A 204 -0.86 10.23 5.33
N ILE A 205 -1.69 9.19 5.43
CA ILE A 205 -2.82 9.18 6.36
C ILE A 205 -2.36 9.30 7.81
N THR A 206 -1.28 8.61 8.17
CA THR A 206 -0.64 8.74 9.49
C THR A 206 -0.07 10.15 9.69
N ALA A 207 0.57 10.72 8.65
CA ALA A 207 1.13 12.07 8.71
C ALA A 207 0.06 13.14 8.89
N ILE A 208 -1.10 13.01 8.24
CA ILE A 208 -2.24 13.93 8.40
C ILE A 208 -2.70 13.96 9.88
N GLY A 209 -2.79 12.79 10.50
CA GLY A 209 -3.08 12.72 11.94
C GLY A 209 -2.00 13.36 12.80
N ALA A 210 -0.73 13.13 12.48
CA ALA A 210 0.41 13.72 13.18
C ALA A 210 0.44 15.25 13.05
N ILE A 211 0.19 15.81 11.87
CA ILE A 211 0.09 17.27 11.63
C ILE A 211 -0.94 17.90 12.56
N ARG A 212 -2.11 17.29 12.68
CA ARG A 212 -3.14 17.77 13.60
C ARG A 212 -2.66 17.79 15.05
N ALA A 213 -2.02 16.71 15.52
CA ALA A 213 -1.50 16.63 16.88
C ALA A 213 -0.40 17.67 17.15
N ILE A 214 0.50 17.90 16.19
CA ILE A 214 1.58 18.89 16.28
C ILE A 214 0.97 20.29 16.46
N HIS A 215 -0.02 20.67 15.66
CA HIS A 215 -0.71 21.96 15.77
C HIS A 215 -1.45 22.11 17.10
N GLU A 216 -2.18 21.08 17.57
CA GLU A 216 -2.88 21.10 18.86
C GLU A 216 -1.91 21.22 20.05
N CYS A 217 -0.67 20.74 19.91
CA CYS A 217 0.40 20.92 20.90
C CYS A 217 1.11 22.28 20.79
N GLY A 218 0.70 23.15 19.87
CA GLY A 218 1.22 24.52 19.73
C GLY A 218 2.49 24.66 18.90
N TYR A 219 2.94 23.60 18.21
CA TYR A 219 4.11 23.63 17.31
C TYR A 219 3.72 24.04 15.90
N ARG A 220 4.63 24.73 15.21
CA ARG A 220 4.48 25.14 13.81
C ARG A 220 5.20 24.16 12.89
N ILE A 221 4.58 23.85 11.77
CA ILE A 221 5.15 23.04 10.70
C ILE A 221 5.40 23.97 9.49
N PRO A 222 6.62 24.02 8.92
CA PRO A 222 7.82 23.22 9.25
C PRO A 222 8.77 23.88 10.27
N ASP A 223 8.43 25.07 10.81
CA ASP A 223 9.35 25.92 11.59
C ASP A 223 9.92 25.23 12.83
N ASP A 224 9.04 24.60 13.62
CA ASP A 224 9.40 23.90 14.85
C ASP A 224 9.60 22.40 14.59
N ILE A 225 8.74 21.79 13.75
CA ILE A 225 8.77 20.35 13.44
C ILE A 225 8.50 20.15 11.95
N SER A 226 9.44 19.49 11.23
CA SER A 226 9.24 19.01 9.86
C SER A 226 8.47 17.68 9.84
N VAL A 227 7.64 17.47 8.81
CA VAL A 227 6.89 16.21 8.63
C VAL A 227 7.06 15.70 7.20
N ILE A 228 7.48 14.44 7.06
CA ILE A 228 7.57 13.73 5.78
C ILE A 228 6.90 12.37 5.89
N SER A 229 6.34 11.88 4.78
CA SER A 229 5.65 10.60 4.69
C SER A 229 5.88 9.90 3.35
N MET A 230 5.05 8.91 3.05
CA MET A 230 5.04 8.16 1.80
C MET A 230 3.60 8.02 1.29
N ASP A 231 3.44 7.84 0.01
CA ASP A 231 2.34 7.45 -0.86
C ASP A 231 1.95 8.54 -1.87
N ASP A 232 1.97 9.81 -1.49
CA ASP A 232 1.52 10.97 -2.29
C ASP A 232 0.04 10.84 -2.71
N ILE A 233 -0.81 10.51 -1.72
CA ILE A 233 -2.26 10.46 -1.95
C ILE A 233 -2.82 11.87 -2.20
N GLU A 234 -3.94 11.96 -2.90
CA GLU A 234 -4.52 13.23 -3.35
C GLU A 234 -4.69 14.24 -2.21
N ILE A 235 -5.15 13.80 -1.03
CA ILE A 235 -5.39 14.69 0.12
C ILE A 235 -4.11 15.33 0.68
N ALA A 236 -2.93 14.79 0.41
CA ALA A 236 -1.65 15.35 0.85
C ALA A 236 -1.40 16.78 0.33
N GLN A 237 -2.03 17.14 -0.79
CA GLN A 237 -1.94 18.48 -1.41
C GLN A 237 -2.92 19.49 -0.80
N TYR A 238 -3.89 19.05 -0.02
CA TYR A 238 -4.98 19.89 0.50
C TYR A 238 -4.93 20.06 2.02
N VAL A 239 -3.98 19.41 2.71
CA VAL A 239 -3.73 19.68 4.14
C VAL A 239 -2.90 20.95 4.31
N SER A 240 -2.95 21.56 5.47
CA SER A 240 -2.17 22.76 5.79
C SER A 240 -1.23 22.49 6.97
N PRO A 241 0.10 22.62 6.75
CA PRO A 241 0.79 22.87 5.48
C PRO A 241 0.64 21.69 4.52
N MET A 242 0.82 21.93 3.20
CA MET A 242 0.85 20.86 2.19
C MET A 242 1.95 19.85 2.51
N LEU A 243 1.60 18.56 2.49
CA LEU A 243 2.48 17.48 2.96
C LEU A 243 3.56 17.12 1.94
N THR A 244 4.82 17.25 2.32
CA THR A 244 5.97 16.67 1.62
C THR A 244 5.93 15.16 1.81
N THR A 245 5.95 14.41 0.71
CA THR A 245 5.78 12.97 0.73
C THR A 245 6.56 12.30 -0.40
N MET A 246 6.87 11.02 -0.24
CA MET A 246 7.46 10.21 -1.31
C MET A 246 6.36 9.66 -2.20
N HIS A 247 6.35 10.07 -3.47
CA HIS A 247 5.38 9.59 -4.45
C HIS A 247 5.63 8.13 -4.80
N ILE A 248 4.62 7.30 -4.53
CA ILE A 248 4.56 5.91 -4.99
C ILE A 248 3.64 5.88 -6.23
N PRO A 249 4.06 5.32 -7.37
CA PRO A 249 3.25 5.32 -8.60
C PRO A 249 2.13 4.27 -8.54
N ILE A 250 1.18 4.46 -7.60
CA ILE A 250 0.15 3.48 -7.20
C ILE A 250 -0.71 3.06 -8.40
N GLU A 251 -1.14 4.03 -9.21
CA GLU A 251 -1.96 3.76 -10.39
C GLU A 251 -1.21 2.92 -11.43
N GLU A 252 0.07 3.23 -11.66
CA GLU A 252 0.88 2.48 -12.61
C GLU A 252 1.20 1.07 -12.08
N MET A 253 1.43 0.94 -10.77
CA MET A 253 1.54 -0.38 -10.11
C MET A 253 0.30 -1.23 -10.37
N GLY A 254 -0.91 -0.65 -10.23
CA GLY A 254 -2.16 -1.35 -10.50
C GLY A 254 -2.32 -1.78 -11.96
N LYS A 255 -2.05 -0.87 -12.90
CA LYS A 255 -2.08 -1.16 -14.34
C LYS A 255 -1.12 -2.28 -14.72
N MET A 256 0.12 -2.20 -14.27
CA MET A 256 1.12 -3.23 -14.57
C MET A 256 0.78 -4.57 -13.90
N THR A 257 0.22 -4.55 -12.71
CA THR A 257 -0.27 -5.76 -12.03
C THR A 257 -1.32 -6.48 -12.88
N ALA A 258 -2.33 -5.77 -13.37
CA ALA A 258 -3.36 -6.37 -14.22
C ALA A 258 -2.77 -6.93 -15.53
N LYS A 259 -1.94 -6.15 -16.23
CA LYS A 259 -1.31 -6.58 -17.49
C LYS A 259 -0.47 -7.84 -17.34
N ILE A 260 0.41 -7.87 -16.35
CA ILE A 260 1.31 -9.02 -16.12
C ILE A 260 0.50 -10.26 -15.69
N LEU A 261 -0.49 -10.10 -14.79
CA LEU A 261 -1.35 -11.21 -14.37
C LEU A 261 -2.14 -11.80 -15.55
N ILE A 262 -2.74 -10.94 -16.37
CA ILE A 262 -3.53 -11.38 -17.53
C ILE A 262 -2.62 -12.04 -18.59
N ASP A 263 -1.44 -11.50 -18.83
CA ASP A 263 -0.46 -12.13 -19.71
C ASP A 263 -0.05 -13.53 -19.20
N ARG A 264 0.18 -13.66 -17.87
CA ARG A 264 0.43 -14.94 -17.21
C ARG A 264 -0.74 -15.93 -17.39
N ILE A 265 -1.98 -15.47 -17.24
CA ILE A 265 -3.19 -16.27 -17.42
C ILE A 265 -3.28 -16.79 -18.86
N ARG A 266 -2.98 -15.95 -19.83
CA ARG A 266 -2.98 -16.28 -21.27
C ARG A 266 -1.75 -17.09 -21.70
N ASN A 267 -0.85 -17.45 -20.79
CA ASN A 267 0.43 -18.12 -21.04
C ASN A 267 1.37 -17.33 -21.98
N GLY A 268 1.32 -15.99 -21.93
CA GLY A 268 2.19 -15.10 -22.71
C GLY A 268 3.64 -15.12 -22.21
N HIS A 269 3.84 -15.34 -20.90
CA HIS A 269 5.18 -15.57 -20.34
C HIS A 269 5.18 -16.76 -19.38
N THR A 270 6.34 -17.40 -19.20
CA THR A 270 6.50 -18.62 -18.40
C THR A 270 7.36 -18.43 -17.16
N LEU A 271 8.36 -17.55 -17.22
CA LEU A 271 9.21 -17.24 -16.07
C LEU A 271 8.61 -16.12 -15.22
N PRO A 272 8.82 -16.14 -13.89
CA PRO A 272 8.40 -15.03 -13.02
C PRO A 272 9.04 -13.71 -13.41
N LEU A 273 8.23 -12.68 -13.58
CA LEU A 273 8.67 -11.31 -13.86
C LEU A 273 8.74 -10.50 -12.57
N LYS A 274 9.84 -9.78 -12.36
CA LYS A 274 9.98 -8.81 -11.27
C LYS A 274 10.16 -7.42 -11.86
N MET A 275 9.14 -6.58 -11.71
CA MET A 275 9.14 -5.20 -12.18
C MET A 275 9.28 -4.27 -10.98
N SER A 276 10.26 -3.37 -11.01
CA SER A 276 10.41 -2.29 -10.05
C SER A 276 10.03 -0.97 -10.72
N LEU A 277 9.14 -0.20 -10.09
CA LEU A 277 8.72 1.11 -10.57
C LEU A 277 9.47 2.22 -9.83
N PRO A 278 9.79 3.31 -10.51
CA PRO A 278 10.48 4.45 -9.91
C PRO A 278 9.55 5.24 -8.99
N TYR A 279 10.15 5.93 -8.03
CA TYR A 279 9.49 6.88 -7.13
C TYR A 279 10.19 8.24 -7.21
N TYR A 280 9.59 9.26 -6.62
CA TYR A 280 10.21 10.57 -6.45
C TYR A 280 9.68 11.26 -5.19
N MET A 281 10.34 12.32 -4.76
CA MET A 281 9.89 13.16 -3.66
C MET A 281 8.99 14.28 -4.16
N ALA A 282 7.75 14.31 -3.72
CA ALA A 282 6.84 15.43 -3.90
C ALA A 282 7.09 16.46 -2.78
N LYS A 283 8.03 17.37 -3.03
CA LYS A 283 8.37 18.45 -2.07
C LYS A 283 7.23 19.44 -1.99
N ARG A 284 6.81 19.75 -0.76
CA ARG A 284 5.77 20.72 -0.45
C ARG A 284 6.18 21.55 0.77
N GLU A 285 5.25 21.91 1.63
CA GLU A 285 5.43 22.91 2.70
C GLU A 285 5.79 22.32 4.06
N SER A 286 5.57 21.01 4.30
CA SER A 286 5.72 20.40 5.62
C SER A 286 7.16 20.07 6.02
N CYS A 287 8.14 20.28 5.12
CA CYS A 287 9.58 20.24 5.38
C CYS A 287 10.23 21.53 4.93
N ARG A 288 11.35 21.88 5.56
CA ARG A 288 12.18 23.04 5.15
C ARG A 288 12.83 22.83 3.81
#